data_3b31d018527cddad3b000413d385a03e
#
_entry.id   3b31d018527cddad3b000413d385a03e
#
_cell.length_a   1.000
_cell.length_b   1.000
_cell.length_c   1.000
_cell.angle_alpha   90.00
_cell.angle_beta   90.00
_cell.angle_gamma   90.00
#
_symmetry.space_group_name_H-M   'P 1'
#
loop_
_entity.id
_entity.type
_entity.pdbx_description
1 polymer ?
#
loop_
_entity_poly.entity_id
_entity_poly.type
_entity_poly.pdbx_seq_one_letter_code
_entity_poly.pdbx_strand_id
1 'polypeptide(L)'
;MNEQSLSANINCKCGKCGITLANGAAQLKFRCGCQDCRQALEWGHANGGVKPDPLPDLLYMLSDIIDVQGKEFMKAYQLRNDDPSLLGMSRRIYCTSCYSMIGVDHPAYENNVFLNFPKHCENEGNLNIPLTAYVMMIDYTEEIGPLPTEDVPLFTTLRFEQEANRVFGIPEVAKAFSPRETPLEGITFSELIEQVGGTEILDLHEGQDVMRA
;
A
#
# COMPACT_ATOMS: atom_id res chain seq x y z
N MET A 1 24.48 2.23 -19.78
CA MET A 1 23.51 3.30 -20.08
C MET A 1 22.88 3.64 -18.73
N ASN A 2 23.12 4.86 -18.20
CA ASN A 2 22.46 5.30 -16.97
C ASN A 2 20.98 5.43 -17.26
N GLU A 3 20.16 4.50 -16.77
CA GLU A 3 18.75 4.78 -16.55
C GLU A 3 18.69 5.85 -15.46
N GLN A 4 18.58 7.11 -15.89
CA GLN A 4 18.18 8.17 -14.97
C GLN A 4 16.83 7.76 -14.41
N SER A 5 16.77 7.47 -13.11
CA SER A 5 15.51 7.29 -12.41
C SER A 5 14.72 8.58 -12.58
N LEU A 6 13.72 8.55 -13.43
CA LEU A 6 12.82 9.68 -13.58
C LEU A 6 12.05 9.82 -12.27
N SER A 7 12.03 11.03 -11.71
CA SER A 7 11.13 11.34 -10.60
C SER A 7 9.68 11.05 -11.00
N ALA A 8 8.83 10.70 -10.05
CA ALA A 8 7.41 10.46 -10.28
C ALA A 8 6.56 11.18 -9.26
N ASN A 9 5.39 11.62 -9.72
CA ASN A 9 4.38 12.21 -8.85
C ASN A 9 3.28 11.19 -8.55
N ILE A 10 2.84 11.15 -7.31
CA ILE A 10 1.64 10.45 -6.85
C ILE A 10 0.70 11.51 -6.30
N ASN A 11 -0.33 11.86 -7.06
CA ASN A 11 -1.29 12.89 -6.70
C ASN A 11 -2.64 12.27 -6.33
N CYS A 12 -3.35 12.88 -5.40
CA CYS A 12 -4.75 12.52 -5.15
C CYS A 12 -5.62 12.88 -6.37
N LYS A 13 -6.76 12.21 -6.54
CA LYS A 13 -7.68 12.42 -7.67
C LYS A 13 -8.19 13.85 -7.83
N CYS A 14 -8.23 14.64 -6.76
CA CYS A 14 -8.65 16.04 -6.83
C CYS A 14 -7.49 17.03 -6.98
N GLY A 15 -6.23 16.58 -7.01
CA GLY A 15 -5.05 17.40 -7.18
C GLY A 15 -4.65 18.26 -5.98
N LYS A 16 -5.34 18.16 -4.83
CA LYS A 16 -5.06 19.01 -3.66
C LYS A 16 -3.82 18.60 -2.90
N CYS A 17 -3.43 17.33 -2.95
CA CYS A 17 -2.24 16.84 -2.29
C CYS A 17 -1.55 15.74 -3.11
N GLY A 18 -0.26 15.60 -2.88
CA GLY A 18 0.57 14.59 -3.55
C GLY A 18 1.98 14.56 -3.01
N ILE A 19 2.74 13.59 -3.50
CA ILE A 19 4.16 13.39 -3.20
C ILE A 19 4.94 13.24 -4.48
N THR A 20 6.19 13.72 -4.47
CA THR A 20 7.15 13.47 -5.54
C THR A 20 8.22 12.52 -5.03
N LEU A 21 8.47 11.46 -5.78
CA LEU A 21 9.50 10.47 -5.49
C LEU A 21 10.76 10.76 -6.30
N ALA A 22 11.93 10.60 -5.69
CA ALA A 22 13.21 10.67 -6.41
C ALA A 22 13.32 9.52 -7.44
N ASN A 23 12.77 8.35 -7.12
CA ASN A 23 12.69 7.20 -8.01
C ASN A 23 11.23 6.81 -8.27
N GLY A 24 10.77 7.02 -9.49
CA GLY A 24 9.40 6.74 -9.90
C GLY A 24 9.15 5.33 -10.44
N ALA A 25 10.12 4.42 -10.34
CA ALA A 25 9.95 3.05 -10.80
C ALA A 25 9.30 2.18 -9.69
N ALA A 26 8.19 1.51 -10.02
CA ALA A 26 7.66 0.49 -9.15
C ALA A 26 8.63 -0.68 -9.02
N GLN A 27 8.87 -1.15 -7.80
CA GLN A 27 9.81 -2.22 -7.50
C GLN A 27 9.15 -3.59 -7.58
N LEU A 28 7.86 -3.65 -7.22
CA LEU A 28 7.12 -4.90 -7.10
C LEU A 28 5.63 -4.64 -7.29
N LYS A 29 4.91 -5.58 -7.91
CA LYS A 29 3.47 -5.55 -8.05
C LYS A 29 2.83 -6.83 -7.51
N PHE A 30 1.91 -6.65 -6.56
CA PHE A 30 1.01 -7.70 -6.09
C PHE A 30 -0.44 -7.35 -6.37
N ARG A 31 -1.33 -8.35 -6.27
CA ARG A 31 -2.76 -8.18 -5.99
C ARG A 31 -3.09 -8.78 -4.63
N CYS A 32 -3.87 -8.07 -3.83
CA CYS A 32 -4.11 -8.43 -2.44
C CYS A 32 -5.58 -8.74 -2.18
N GLY A 33 -5.84 -9.92 -1.61
CA GLY A 33 -7.16 -10.33 -1.15
C GLY A 33 -7.47 -9.96 0.30
N CYS A 34 -6.54 -9.32 1.05
CA CYS A 34 -6.72 -9.11 2.48
C CYS A 34 -7.91 -8.22 2.82
N GLN A 35 -8.59 -8.57 3.91
CA GLN A 35 -9.73 -7.83 4.42
C GLN A 35 -9.36 -6.38 4.78
N ASP A 36 -8.18 -6.14 5.37
CA ASP A 36 -7.75 -4.79 5.77
C ASP A 36 -7.59 -3.83 4.60
N CYS A 37 -7.01 -4.30 3.48
CA CYS A 37 -6.91 -3.48 2.27
C CYS A 37 -8.30 -3.15 1.72
N ARG A 38 -9.17 -4.16 1.63
CA ARG A 38 -10.52 -4.01 1.12
C ARG A 38 -11.35 -3.04 1.96
N GLN A 39 -11.42 -3.24 3.29
CA GLN A 39 -12.15 -2.36 4.21
C GLN A 39 -11.67 -0.91 4.13
N ALA A 40 -10.36 -0.70 4.11
CA ALA A 40 -9.78 0.63 4.04
C ALA A 40 -10.14 1.34 2.72
N LEU A 41 -10.11 0.64 1.60
CA LEU A 41 -10.48 1.19 0.30
C LEU A 41 -11.99 1.42 0.19
N GLU A 42 -12.82 0.53 0.72
CA GLU A 42 -14.28 0.66 0.79
C GLU A 42 -14.68 1.84 1.66
N TRP A 43 -14.01 2.05 2.81
CA TRP A 43 -14.20 3.24 3.63
C TRP A 43 -13.90 4.52 2.85
N GLY A 44 -12.79 4.56 2.14
CA GLY A 44 -12.46 5.69 1.26
C GLY A 44 -13.55 5.93 0.22
N HIS A 45 -14.06 4.87 -0.41
CA HIS A 45 -15.15 4.98 -1.39
C HIS A 45 -16.46 5.47 -0.76
N ALA A 46 -16.84 4.98 0.40
CA ALA A 46 -18.05 5.41 1.12
C ALA A 46 -18.01 6.91 1.48
N ASN A 47 -16.81 7.49 1.57
CA ASN A 47 -16.58 8.91 1.82
C ASN A 47 -16.37 9.74 0.54
N GLY A 48 -16.59 9.16 -0.65
CA GLY A 48 -16.51 9.86 -1.93
C GLY A 48 -15.25 9.56 -2.76
N GLY A 49 -14.42 8.63 -2.31
CA GLY A 49 -13.25 8.16 -3.05
C GLY A 49 -13.57 7.18 -4.17
N VAL A 50 -12.53 6.72 -4.84
CA VAL A 50 -12.63 5.78 -5.96
C VAL A 50 -13.16 4.43 -5.49
N LYS A 51 -14.07 3.84 -6.28
CA LYS A 51 -14.54 2.48 -6.02
C LYS A 51 -13.38 1.48 -6.17
N PRO A 52 -13.11 0.66 -5.15
CA PRO A 52 -12.04 -0.32 -5.22
C PRO A 52 -12.36 -1.47 -6.17
N ASP A 53 -11.31 -2.11 -6.67
CA ASP A 53 -11.41 -3.43 -7.28
C ASP A 53 -11.47 -4.50 -6.17
N PRO A 54 -12.14 -5.64 -6.42
CA PRO A 54 -12.17 -6.75 -5.45
C PRO A 54 -10.76 -7.29 -5.10
N LEU A 55 -9.86 -7.30 -6.07
CA LEU A 55 -8.43 -7.62 -5.92
C LEU A 55 -7.60 -6.44 -6.41
N PRO A 56 -7.35 -5.44 -5.55
CA PRO A 56 -6.63 -4.24 -5.95
C PRO A 56 -5.16 -4.54 -6.27
N ASP A 57 -4.65 -3.86 -7.30
CA ASP A 57 -3.22 -3.81 -7.57
C ASP A 57 -2.50 -3.04 -6.45
N LEU A 58 -1.40 -3.61 -5.99
CA LEU A 58 -0.47 -3.02 -5.03
C LEU A 58 0.86 -2.77 -5.72
N LEU A 59 1.32 -1.54 -5.74
CA LEU A 59 2.65 -1.19 -6.22
C LEU A 59 3.55 -0.81 -5.04
N TYR A 60 4.68 -1.47 -4.91
CA TYR A 60 5.70 -1.10 -3.94
C TYR A 60 6.66 -0.12 -4.59
N MET A 61 6.75 1.06 -4.01
CA MET A 61 7.58 2.18 -4.47
C MET A 61 8.69 2.40 -3.45
N LEU A 62 9.87 2.85 -3.91
CA LEU A 62 10.91 3.28 -2.98
C LEU A 62 10.41 4.47 -2.14
N SER A 63 10.73 4.44 -0.86
CA SER A 63 10.30 5.47 0.10
C SER A 63 11.27 6.67 0.07
N ASP A 64 11.43 7.29 -1.11
CA ASP A 64 12.32 8.42 -1.40
C ASP A 64 11.51 9.66 -1.77
N ILE A 65 10.84 10.28 -0.80
CA ILE A 65 9.94 11.41 -1.00
C ILE A 65 10.75 12.70 -0.95
N ILE A 66 10.92 13.36 -2.10
CA ILE A 66 11.70 14.60 -2.23
C ILE A 66 10.86 15.88 -2.19
N ASP A 67 9.55 15.76 -2.39
CA ASP A 67 8.62 16.89 -2.23
C ASP A 67 7.24 16.40 -1.78
N VAL A 68 6.53 17.25 -1.05
CA VAL A 68 5.18 16.99 -0.56
C VAL A 68 4.33 18.24 -0.73
N GLN A 69 3.26 18.12 -1.51
CA GLN A 69 2.31 19.19 -1.74
C GLN A 69 1.01 18.97 -0.96
N GLY A 70 0.42 20.04 -0.44
CA GLY A 70 -0.88 20.02 0.20
C GLY A 70 -0.96 19.12 1.44
N LYS A 71 0.04 19.15 2.32
CA LYS A 71 0.07 18.38 3.57
C LYS A 71 -1.18 18.59 4.43
N GLU A 72 -1.74 19.80 4.41
CA GLU A 72 -2.97 20.16 5.13
C GLU A 72 -4.21 19.39 4.66
N PHE A 73 -4.14 18.76 3.47
CA PHE A 73 -5.17 17.86 2.95
C PHE A 73 -4.82 16.39 3.13
N MET A 74 -3.76 16.06 3.84
CA MET A 74 -3.36 14.70 4.15
C MET A 74 -3.69 14.36 5.59
N LYS A 75 -4.15 13.12 5.80
CA LYS A 75 -4.36 12.56 7.13
C LYS A 75 -4.00 11.09 7.14
N ALA A 76 -3.33 10.66 8.19
CA ALA A 76 -2.93 9.27 8.32
C ALA A 76 -3.87 8.52 9.25
N TYR A 77 -4.20 7.28 8.87
CA TYR A 77 -5.09 6.39 9.60
C TYR A 77 -4.47 5.01 9.78
N GLN A 78 -4.82 4.41 10.91
CA GLN A 78 -4.51 3.02 11.24
C GLN A 78 -5.81 2.31 11.59
N LEU A 79 -6.04 1.13 11.06
CA LEU A 79 -7.23 0.36 11.39
C LEU A 79 -7.13 -0.14 12.83
N ARG A 80 -8.23 -0.07 13.58
CA ARG A 80 -8.35 -0.75 14.87
C ARG A 80 -8.38 -2.24 14.63
N ASN A 81 -7.67 -2.99 15.46
CA ASN A 81 -7.92 -4.41 15.68
C ASN A 81 -8.60 -4.60 17.04
N ASP A 82 -9.46 -5.61 17.14
CA ASP A 82 -10.10 -5.98 18.41
C ASP A 82 -9.09 -6.46 19.45
N ASP A 83 -7.97 -7.03 19.00
CA ASP A 83 -6.83 -7.34 19.83
C ASP A 83 -5.76 -6.25 19.70
N PRO A 84 -5.49 -5.44 20.76
CA PRO A 84 -4.46 -4.40 20.75
C PRO A 84 -3.05 -4.94 20.48
N SER A 85 -2.79 -6.23 20.73
CA SER A 85 -1.51 -6.89 20.41
C SER A 85 -1.37 -7.21 18.92
N LEU A 86 -2.48 -7.20 18.18
CA LEU A 86 -2.59 -7.48 16.75
C LEU A 86 -2.98 -6.25 15.95
N LEU A 87 -2.79 -5.05 16.50
CA LEU A 87 -3.07 -3.80 15.79
C LEU A 87 -2.62 -3.92 14.34
N GLY A 88 -3.54 -3.61 13.43
CA GLY A 88 -3.21 -3.47 12.03
C GLY A 88 -2.06 -2.52 11.88
N MET A 89 -0.84 -3.05 11.74
CA MET A 89 0.39 -2.26 11.75
C MET A 89 0.51 -1.31 10.55
N SER A 90 -0.36 -1.49 9.57
CA SER A 90 -0.38 -0.65 8.36
C SER A 90 -0.95 0.73 8.65
N ARG A 91 -0.17 1.75 8.30
CA ARG A 91 -0.52 3.17 8.40
C ARG A 91 -0.80 3.72 7.02
N ARG A 92 -1.91 4.43 6.82
CA ARG A 92 -2.42 4.83 5.51
C ARG A 92 -2.63 6.33 5.45
N ILE A 93 -2.09 7.00 4.43
CA ILE A 93 -2.36 8.42 4.17
C ILE A 93 -3.48 8.55 3.14
N TYR A 94 -4.48 9.34 3.48
CA TYR A 94 -5.58 9.73 2.60
C TYR A 94 -5.60 11.23 2.36
N CYS A 95 -6.10 11.61 1.20
CA CYS A 95 -6.56 12.97 0.96
C CYS A 95 -7.89 13.20 1.68
N THR A 96 -7.98 14.21 2.53
CA THR A 96 -9.20 14.55 3.28
C THR A 96 -10.31 15.14 2.41
N SER A 97 -10.02 15.51 1.16
CA SER A 97 -10.99 16.10 0.23
C SER A 97 -11.63 15.11 -0.74
N CYS A 98 -10.89 14.10 -1.20
CA CYS A 98 -11.40 13.14 -2.20
C CYS A 98 -11.15 11.69 -1.80
N TYR A 99 -10.66 11.44 -0.60
CA TYR A 99 -10.39 10.12 -0.04
C TYR A 99 -9.55 9.19 -0.94
N SER A 100 -8.73 9.76 -1.83
CA SER A 100 -7.66 9.02 -2.48
C SER A 100 -6.68 8.52 -1.43
N MET A 101 -6.37 7.23 -1.45
CA MET A 101 -5.31 6.66 -0.62
C MET A 101 -3.95 6.90 -1.30
N ILE A 102 -3.14 7.80 -0.73
CA ILE A 102 -1.83 8.19 -1.28
C ILE A 102 -0.84 7.04 -1.16
N GLY A 103 -0.86 6.35 -0.02
CA GLY A 103 0.00 5.21 0.20
C GLY A 103 -0.20 4.56 1.56
N VAL A 104 0.52 3.47 1.76
CA VAL A 104 0.50 2.65 2.97
C VAL A 104 1.93 2.36 3.41
N ASP A 105 2.20 2.58 4.68
CA ASP A 105 3.41 2.13 5.35
C ASP A 105 3.11 0.93 6.25
N HIS A 106 4.13 0.10 6.48
CA HIS A 106 4.07 -1.04 7.39
C HIS A 106 5.46 -1.26 8.00
N PRO A 107 5.59 -1.62 9.29
CA PRO A 107 6.90 -1.85 9.92
C PRO A 107 7.80 -2.85 9.18
N ALA A 108 7.20 -3.88 8.56
CA ALA A 108 7.95 -4.85 7.76
C ALA A 108 8.58 -4.27 6.48
N TYR A 109 8.27 -3.04 6.12
CA TYR A 109 8.88 -2.36 4.96
C TYR A 109 10.20 -1.68 5.31
N GLU A 110 10.54 -1.59 6.61
CA GLU A 110 11.80 -1.06 7.14
C GLU A 110 12.20 0.30 6.54
N ASN A 111 11.19 1.11 6.19
CA ASN A 111 11.35 2.40 5.49
C ASN A 111 12.00 2.32 4.10
N ASN A 112 12.21 1.14 3.55
CA ASN A 112 12.77 0.97 2.20
C ASN A 112 11.74 1.26 1.12
N VAL A 113 10.53 0.75 1.30
CA VAL A 113 9.42 0.90 0.38
C VAL A 113 8.16 1.38 1.10
N PHE A 114 7.21 1.86 0.34
CA PHE A 114 5.82 2.01 0.74
C PHE A 114 4.92 1.45 -0.35
N LEU A 115 3.67 1.23 -0.04
CA LEU A 115 2.69 0.66 -0.96
C LEU A 115 1.77 1.75 -1.50
N ASN A 116 1.55 1.76 -2.82
CA ASN A 116 0.57 2.61 -3.50
C ASN A 116 -0.51 1.77 -4.17
N PHE A 117 -1.74 2.26 -4.16
CA PHE A 117 -2.87 1.72 -4.92
C PHE A 117 -3.06 2.56 -6.19
N PRO A 118 -2.55 2.13 -7.35
CA PRO A 118 -2.44 2.99 -8.52
C PRO A 118 -3.80 3.52 -9.03
N LYS A 119 -4.88 2.77 -8.84
CA LYS A 119 -6.23 3.20 -9.23
C LYS A 119 -6.75 4.38 -8.40
N HIS A 120 -6.28 4.52 -7.16
CA HIS A 120 -6.76 5.51 -6.21
C HIS A 120 -6.06 6.87 -6.31
N CYS A 121 -5.00 6.96 -7.12
CA CYS A 121 -4.22 8.18 -7.34
C CYS A 121 -4.08 8.48 -8.84
N GLU A 122 -3.64 9.69 -9.16
CA GLU A 122 -3.04 10.04 -10.45
C GLU A 122 -1.53 9.86 -10.29
N ASN A 123 -0.99 8.87 -11.00
CA ASN A 123 0.40 8.48 -10.86
C ASN A 123 1.15 8.76 -12.16
N GLU A 124 2.32 9.37 -12.02
CA GLU A 124 3.32 9.51 -13.06
C GLU A 124 4.51 8.59 -12.72
N GLY A 125 5.16 8.04 -13.72
CA GLY A 125 6.32 7.16 -13.56
C GLY A 125 6.17 5.81 -14.26
N ASN A 126 7.15 4.93 -14.10
CA ASN A 126 7.11 3.58 -14.67
C ASN A 126 6.38 2.60 -13.73
N LEU A 127 5.06 2.56 -13.86
CA LEU A 127 4.19 1.71 -13.05
C LEU A 127 3.79 0.40 -13.75
N ASN A 128 4.12 0.25 -15.03
CA ASN A 128 3.73 -0.92 -15.83
C ASN A 128 4.75 -2.05 -15.65
N ILE A 129 4.67 -2.74 -14.52
CA ILE A 129 5.47 -3.92 -14.23
C ILE A 129 4.59 -5.16 -14.16
N PRO A 130 5.13 -6.36 -14.44
CA PRO A 130 4.40 -7.61 -14.36
C PRO A 130 3.83 -7.86 -12.96
N LEU A 131 2.68 -8.52 -12.88
CA LEU A 131 2.15 -9.04 -11.65
C LEU A 131 3.07 -10.18 -11.14
N THR A 132 3.56 -10.04 -9.92
CA THR A 132 4.47 -11.02 -9.32
C THR A 132 3.71 -12.13 -8.59
N ALA A 133 2.66 -11.77 -7.85
CA ALA A 133 1.86 -12.75 -7.10
C ALA A 133 0.49 -12.20 -6.66
N TYR A 134 -0.40 -13.12 -6.30
CA TYR A 134 -1.57 -12.87 -5.46
C TYR A 134 -1.22 -13.18 -4.01
N VAL A 135 -1.52 -12.27 -3.09
CA VAL A 135 -1.19 -12.41 -1.67
C VAL A 135 -2.41 -12.26 -0.77
N MET A 136 -2.35 -12.83 0.43
CA MET A 136 -3.42 -12.75 1.44
C MET A 136 -4.79 -13.24 0.90
N MET A 137 -4.78 -14.30 0.10
CA MET A 137 -5.96 -14.83 -0.55
C MET A 137 -6.89 -15.60 0.40
N ILE A 138 -6.48 -15.83 1.64
CA ILE A 138 -7.31 -16.46 2.68
C ILE A 138 -8.59 -15.66 2.97
N ASP A 139 -8.51 -14.34 2.83
CA ASP A 139 -9.64 -13.43 3.08
C ASP A 139 -10.47 -13.15 1.81
N TYR A 140 -10.15 -13.82 0.68
CA TYR A 140 -10.82 -13.61 -0.60
C TYR A 140 -11.64 -14.83 -1.01
N THR A 141 -12.92 -14.62 -1.26
CA THR A 141 -13.88 -15.67 -1.64
C THR A 141 -14.56 -15.34 -2.96
N GLU A 142 -15.22 -16.32 -3.59
CA GLU A 142 -16.01 -16.12 -4.80
C GLU A 142 -17.18 -15.14 -4.62
N GLU A 143 -17.64 -14.93 -3.38
CA GLU A 143 -18.68 -13.93 -3.05
C GLU A 143 -18.16 -12.50 -3.20
N ILE A 144 -16.84 -12.29 -3.01
CA ILE A 144 -16.18 -11.00 -3.18
C ILE A 144 -15.91 -10.71 -4.65
N GLY A 145 -15.51 -11.73 -5.39
CA GLY A 145 -15.23 -11.63 -6.81
C GLY A 145 -14.66 -12.92 -7.41
N PRO A 146 -14.47 -12.97 -8.74
CA PRO A 146 -13.96 -14.16 -9.40
C PRO A 146 -12.54 -14.48 -8.94
N LEU A 147 -12.25 -15.77 -8.79
CA LEU A 147 -10.89 -16.24 -8.49
C LEU A 147 -9.94 -15.90 -9.64
N PRO A 148 -8.67 -15.59 -9.32
CA PRO A 148 -7.65 -15.34 -10.34
C PRO A 148 -7.45 -16.52 -11.28
N THR A 149 -7.24 -16.22 -12.56
CA THR A 149 -6.98 -17.21 -13.61
C THR A 149 -5.59 -17.08 -14.25
N GLU A 150 -4.85 -16.02 -13.90
CA GLU A 150 -3.50 -15.82 -14.40
C GLU A 150 -2.54 -16.84 -13.78
N ASP A 151 -1.58 -17.29 -14.59
CA ASP A 151 -0.53 -18.21 -14.16
C ASP A 151 0.59 -17.48 -13.40
N VAL A 152 0.24 -16.95 -12.23
CA VAL A 152 1.18 -16.34 -11.27
C VAL A 152 1.00 -16.97 -9.89
N PRO A 153 2.04 -16.98 -9.04
CA PRO A 153 1.95 -17.56 -7.71
C PRO A 153 0.81 -16.98 -6.87
N LEU A 154 0.11 -17.86 -6.14
CA LEU A 154 -0.95 -17.51 -5.23
C LEU A 154 -0.57 -17.94 -3.80
N PHE A 155 -0.64 -16.99 -2.85
CA PHE A 155 -0.32 -17.20 -1.46
C PHE A 155 -1.54 -16.89 -0.58
N THR A 156 -1.91 -17.86 0.25
CA THR A 156 -3.09 -17.75 1.09
C THR A 156 -2.91 -16.72 2.19
N THR A 157 -1.72 -16.69 2.80
CA THR A 157 -1.42 -15.74 3.89
C THR A 157 0.08 -15.51 4.01
N LEU A 158 0.47 -14.32 4.52
CA LEU A 158 1.85 -14.02 4.89
C LEU A 158 2.07 -14.13 6.42
N ARG A 159 1.06 -14.58 7.18
CA ARG A 159 1.13 -14.71 8.63
C ARG A 159 1.88 -15.97 9.07
N PHE A 160 1.92 -16.99 8.22
CA PHE A 160 2.65 -18.22 8.50
C PHE A 160 4.05 -18.15 7.89
N GLU A 161 5.04 -18.45 8.69
CA GLU A 161 6.47 -18.38 8.32
C GLU A 161 6.76 -19.14 7.01
N GLN A 162 6.15 -20.32 6.83
CA GLN A 162 6.36 -21.12 5.63
C GLN A 162 5.89 -20.40 4.36
N GLU A 163 4.70 -19.79 4.37
CA GLU A 163 4.17 -19.03 3.22
C GLU A 163 4.97 -17.72 3.02
N ALA A 164 5.29 -17.02 4.11
CA ALA A 164 6.14 -15.84 4.05
C ALA A 164 7.49 -16.16 3.40
N ASN A 165 8.16 -17.23 3.83
CA ASN A 165 9.44 -17.66 3.25
C ASN A 165 9.33 -18.01 1.77
N ARG A 166 8.22 -18.57 1.30
CA ARG A 166 7.98 -18.83 -0.12
C ARG A 166 7.83 -17.53 -0.92
N VAL A 167 7.10 -16.54 -0.38
CA VAL A 167 6.94 -15.23 -1.02
C VAL A 167 8.29 -14.51 -1.09
N PHE A 168 9.01 -14.43 0.04
CA PHE A 168 10.34 -13.79 0.09
C PHE A 168 11.42 -14.59 -0.64
N GLY A 169 11.16 -15.84 -1.02
CA GLY A 169 12.00 -16.62 -1.91
C GLY A 169 11.88 -16.23 -3.38
N ILE A 170 10.90 -15.42 -3.77
CA ILE A 170 10.78 -14.86 -5.12
C ILE A 170 11.84 -13.76 -5.28
N PRO A 171 12.74 -13.82 -6.30
CA PRO A 171 13.86 -12.89 -6.42
C PRO A 171 13.46 -11.41 -6.42
N GLU A 172 12.37 -11.07 -7.12
CA GLU A 172 11.85 -9.71 -7.22
C GLU A 172 11.34 -9.20 -5.86
N VAL A 173 10.73 -10.08 -5.06
CA VAL A 173 10.27 -9.77 -3.71
C VAL A 173 11.46 -9.56 -2.79
N ALA A 174 12.41 -10.50 -2.77
CA ALA A 174 13.62 -10.39 -1.98
C ALA A 174 14.37 -9.08 -2.29
N LYS A 175 14.47 -8.71 -3.57
CA LYS A 175 15.11 -7.46 -4.00
C LYS A 175 14.35 -6.23 -3.50
N ALA A 176 13.02 -6.19 -3.64
CA ALA A 176 12.22 -5.04 -3.25
C ALA A 176 12.27 -4.74 -1.74
N PHE A 177 12.43 -5.77 -0.91
CA PHE A 177 12.52 -5.67 0.54
C PHE A 177 13.96 -5.75 1.09
N SER A 178 14.96 -5.83 0.22
CA SER A 178 16.36 -5.78 0.66
C SER A 178 16.73 -4.39 1.17
N PRO A 179 17.70 -4.28 2.09
CA PRO A 179 18.26 -3.00 2.49
C PRO A 179 18.70 -2.19 1.26
N ARG A 180 18.57 -0.88 1.33
CA ARG A 180 18.94 0.03 0.24
C ARG A 180 20.43 -0.05 -0.08
N GLU A 181 20.75 -0.07 -1.35
CA GLU A 181 22.12 0.09 -1.83
C GLU A 181 22.51 1.57 -1.96
N THR A 182 21.53 2.46 -2.13
CA THR A 182 21.73 3.90 -2.27
C THR A 182 21.22 4.66 -1.04
N PRO A 183 21.85 5.79 -0.68
CA PRO A 183 21.32 6.67 0.37
C PRO A 183 19.87 7.10 0.09
N LEU A 184 19.09 7.30 1.17
CA LEU A 184 17.76 7.89 1.09
C LEU A 184 17.86 9.31 0.49
N GLU A 185 17.02 9.60 -0.48
CA GLU A 185 16.79 10.96 -0.96
C GLU A 185 15.47 11.49 -0.37
N GLY A 186 15.53 12.65 0.29
CA GLY A 186 14.36 13.26 0.93
C GLY A 186 13.96 12.60 2.23
N ILE A 187 12.67 12.26 2.38
CA ILE A 187 12.09 11.63 3.57
C ILE A 187 11.44 10.29 3.25
N THR A 188 11.29 9.44 4.26
CA THR A 188 10.53 8.20 4.18
C THR A 188 9.02 8.45 4.26
N PHE A 189 8.24 7.46 3.84
CA PHE A 189 6.78 7.53 4.00
C PHE A 189 6.36 7.53 5.49
N SER A 190 7.14 6.85 6.34
CA SER A 190 6.95 6.88 7.80
C SER A 190 7.14 8.29 8.36
N GLU A 191 8.20 9.01 7.94
CA GLU A 191 8.43 10.40 8.35
C GLU A 191 7.35 11.34 7.81
N LEU A 192 6.81 11.09 6.61
CA LEU A 192 5.66 11.85 6.11
C LEU A 192 4.43 11.65 7.02
N ILE A 193 4.16 10.43 7.49
CA ILE A 193 3.07 10.17 8.44
C ILE A 193 3.22 11.02 9.70
N GLU A 194 4.43 11.11 10.25
CA GLU A 194 4.68 11.98 11.42
C GLU A 194 4.48 13.46 11.10
N GLN A 195 4.88 13.91 9.90
CA GLN A 195 4.72 15.29 9.45
C GLN A 195 3.26 15.72 9.22
N VAL A 196 2.36 14.77 8.92
CA VAL A 196 0.92 15.06 8.78
C VAL A 196 0.15 14.90 10.09
N GLY A 197 0.85 14.74 11.23
CA GLY A 197 0.27 14.70 12.56
C GLY A 197 0.15 13.32 13.19
N GLY A 198 0.84 12.32 12.63
CA GLY A 198 0.74 10.93 13.09
C GLY A 198 -0.57 10.26 12.66
N THR A 199 -0.85 9.08 13.21
CA THR A 199 -2.03 8.28 12.83
C THR A 199 -3.20 8.47 13.79
N GLU A 200 -4.40 8.56 13.21
CA GLU A 200 -5.66 8.38 13.96
C GLU A 200 -6.15 6.93 13.80
N ILE A 201 -6.84 6.43 14.82
CA ILE A 201 -7.45 5.10 14.76
C ILE A 201 -8.76 5.19 14.00
N LEU A 202 -8.86 4.36 12.95
CA LEU A 202 -10.07 4.19 12.16
C LEU A 202 -10.73 2.87 12.57
N ASP A 203 -11.87 2.99 13.23
CA ASP A 203 -12.66 1.85 13.69
C ASP A 203 -13.64 1.44 12.58
N LEU A 204 -13.32 0.36 11.86
CA LEU A 204 -14.17 -0.21 10.80
C LEU A 204 -14.80 -1.53 11.21
N HIS A 205 -14.47 -2.03 12.40
CA HIS A 205 -14.87 -3.35 12.88
C HIS A 205 -16.02 -3.30 13.90
N GLU A 206 -16.67 -2.16 14.09
CA GLU A 206 -17.85 -2.10 14.97
C GLU A 206 -18.88 -3.15 14.53
N GLY A 207 -19.07 -4.18 15.36
CA GLY A 207 -20.06 -5.22 15.17
C GLY A 207 -19.64 -6.40 14.29
N GLN A 208 -18.37 -6.50 13.87
CA GLN A 208 -17.87 -7.70 13.21
C GLN A 208 -17.03 -8.54 14.17
N ASP A 209 -17.59 -9.70 14.55
CA ASP A 209 -16.82 -10.79 15.18
C ASP A 209 -15.82 -11.34 14.15
N VAL A 210 -14.70 -10.66 13.99
CA VAL A 210 -13.62 -11.12 13.13
C VAL A 210 -12.79 -12.11 13.94
N MET A 211 -13.17 -13.38 13.93
CA MET A 211 -12.26 -14.44 14.31
C MET A 211 -11.09 -14.45 13.33
N ARG A 212 -10.05 -13.74 13.69
CA ARG A 212 -8.75 -13.83 13.01
C ARG A 212 -7.98 -14.96 13.66
N ALA A 213 -8.11 -16.16 13.08
CA ALA A 213 -7.24 -17.27 13.41
C ALA A 213 -5.80 -17.01 12.92
#